data_3d665564fcc4267419aab27ec659e567
#
_entry.id   3d665564fcc4267419aab27ec659e567
#
_cell.length_a   1.000
_cell.length_b   1.000
_cell.length_c   1.000
_cell.angle_alpha   90.00
_cell.angle_beta   90.00
_cell.angle_gamma   90.00
#
_symmetry.space_group_name_H-M   'P 1'
#
loop_
_entity.id
_entity.type
_entity.pdbx_description
1 polymer ?
#
loop_
_entity_poly.entity_id
_entity_poly.type
_entity_poly.pdbx_seq_one_letter_code
_entity_poly.pdbx_strand_id
1 'polypeptide(L)'
;MTITTATQALALSCVPMGPGDVYRIVSDSEDPFLVIEGRVSFDETLLPQYSDANPRATEKPTEIPAQVTGLLLGERMFDQPVEGEITLEAHCLGPWCGSLVSGARYLFFARQTEDRVVAVVEPCGGFFFSAEDGSAGDTVLQCHLGGICPSQLPASLEGAVTPLAED
;
A
#
# COMPACT_ATOMS: atom_id res chain seq x y z
N MET A 1 -8.93 49.22 -7.81
CA MET A 1 -8.92 48.32 -6.64
C MET A 1 -9.06 46.92 -7.19
N THR A 2 -7.94 46.19 -7.33
CA THR A 2 -7.88 44.86 -7.97
C THR A 2 -8.04 43.84 -6.86
N ILE A 3 -9.13 43.06 -6.86
CA ILE A 3 -9.37 41.98 -5.92
C ILE A 3 -8.66 40.77 -6.48
N THR A 4 -7.56 40.37 -5.85
CA THR A 4 -6.86 39.09 -6.14
C THR A 4 -7.60 37.99 -5.41
N THR A 5 -8.34 37.18 -6.13
CA THR A 5 -8.92 35.93 -5.60
C THR A 5 -7.80 34.90 -5.40
N ALA A 6 -7.47 34.61 -4.16
CA ALA A 6 -6.58 33.50 -3.83
C ALA A 6 -7.35 32.19 -4.04
N THR A 7 -6.93 31.39 -5.02
CA THR A 7 -7.36 30.00 -5.18
C THR A 7 -6.76 29.19 -4.04
N GLN A 8 -7.61 28.57 -3.22
CA GLN A 8 -7.15 27.63 -2.20
C GLN A 8 -6.61 26.39 -2.91
N ALA A 9 -5.31 26.15 -2.77
CA ALA A 9 -4.70 24.89 -3.19
C ALA A 9 -5.09 23.82 -2.17
N LEU A 10 -5.84 22.82 -2.59
CA LEU A 10 -6.07 21.61 -1.81
C LEU A 10 -4.77 20.80 -1.86
N ALA A 11 -4.07 20.69 -0.73
CA ALA A 11 -2.89 19.84 -0.59
C ALA A 11 -3.26 18.58 0.21
N LEU A 12 -2.95 17.39 -0.34
CA LEU A 12 -3.05 16.15 0.41
C LEU A 12 -1.87 16.11 1.41
N SER A 13 -2.18 15.94 2.70
CA SER A 13 -1.18 15.74 3.75
C SER A 13 -1.18 14.28 4.16
N CYS A 14 -0.18 13.54 3.73
CA CYS A 14 -0.02 12.13 4.08
C CYS A 14 0.75 12.00 5.39
N VAL A 15 0.32 11.05 6.22
CA VAL A 15 1.11 10.60 7.37
C VAL A 15 2.14 9.61 6.83
N PRO A 16 3.44 9.87 6.97
CA PRO A 16 4.45 8.94 6.48
C PRO A 16 4.42 7.66 7.32
N MET A 17 4.22 6.52 6.66
CA MET A 17 4.36 5.19 7.25
C MET A 17 5.46 4.44 6.53
N GLY A 18 6.38 3.85 7.30
CA GLY A 18 7.41 2.97 6.76
C GLY A 18 6.96 1.50 6.74
N PRO A 19 7.75 0.62 6.11
CA PRO A 19 7.44 -0.80 6.04
C PRO A 19 7.36 -1.46 7.43
N GLY A 20 8.10 -0.96 8.42
CA GLY A 20 8.03 -1.42 9.81
C GLY A 20 6.70 -1.04 10.49
N ASP A 21 6.17 0.15 10.19
CA ASP A 21 4.88 0.59 10.74
C ASP A 21 3.74 -0.29 10.21
N VAL A 22 3.72 -0.51 8.89
CA VAL A 22 2.70 -1.35 8.26
C VAL A 22 2.83 -2.79 8.71
N TYR A 23 4.06 -3.31 8.85
CA TYR A 23 4.27 -4.68 9.37
C TYR A 23 3.64 -4.84 10.76
N ARG A 24 3.81 -3.89 11.68
CA ARG A 24 3.15 -3.94 13.00
C ARG A 24 1.64 -3.95 12.89
N ILE A 25 1.08 -3.05 12.06
CA ILE A 25 -0.38 -2.97 11.86
C ILE A 25 -0.94 -4.29 11.36
N VAL A 26 -0.35 -4.89 10.33
CA VAL A 26 -0.86 -6.15 9.78
C VAL A 26 -0.60 -7.35 10.69
N SER A 27 0.47 -7.31 11.50
CA SER A 27 0.76 -8.37 12.49
C SER A 27 -0.23 -8.38 13.65
N ASP A 28 -0.80 -7.21 13.99
CA ASP A 28 -1.80 -7.05 15.03
C ASP A 28 -3.24 -7.20 14.49
N SER A 29 -3.41 -7.33 13.18
CA SER A 29 -4.70 -7.49 12.52
C SER A 29 -5.27 -8.89 12.73
N GLU A 30 -6.59 -8.99 12.86
CA GLU A 30 -7.31 -10.28 12.85
C GLU A 30 -7.39 -10.87 11.43
N ASP A 31 -7.28 -10.03 10.41
CA ASP A 31 -7.24 -10.47 9.02
C ASP A 31 -5.89 -11.11 8.67
N PRO A 32 -5.90 -12.19 7.89
CA PRO A 32 -4.66 -12.79 7.40
C PRO A 32 -4.03 -11.93 6.30
N PHE A 33 -2.78 -11.54 6.51
CA PHE A 33 -1.98 -10.82 5.52
C PHE A 33 -0.82 -11.68 5.00
N LEU A 34 -0.58 -11.54 3.71
CA LEU A 34 0.62 -12.03 3.04
C LEU A 34 1.61 -10.87 2.92
N VAL A 35 2.85 -11.09 3.31
CA VAL A 35 3.94 -10.14 3.10
C VAL A 35 4.79 -10.66 1.96
N ILE A 36 4.84 -9.92 0.87
CA ILE A 36 5.42 -10.37 -0.39
C ILE A 36 6.51 -9.41 -0.83
N GLU A 37 7.65 -9.93 -1.22
CA GLU A 37 8.67 -9.20 -1.95
C GLU A 37 8.76 -9.74 -3.38
N GLY A 38 8.34 -8.93 -4.35
CA GLY A 38 8.25 -9.41 -5.72
C GLY A 38 7.85 -8.36 -6.74
N ARG A 39 7.59 -8.82 -7.95
CA ARG A 39 7.11 -8.00 -9.07
C ARG A 39 5.60 -8.15 -9.20
N VAL A 40 4.95 -7.03 -9.46
CA VAL A 40 3.51 -6.97 -9.72
C VAL A 40 3.33 -6.45 -11.14
N SER A 41 2.67 -7.23 -11.98
CA SER A 41 2.41 -6.90 -13.39
C SER A 41 0.90 -6.75 -13.62
N PHE A 42 0.49 -5.65 -14.20
CA PHE A 42 -0.91 -5.32 -14.47
C PHE A 42 -1.02 -4.33 -15.64
N ASP A 43 -2.23 -4.07 -16.10
CA ASP A 43 -2.50 -3.04 -17.10
C ASP A 43 -2.62 -1.66 -16.43
N GLU A 44 -1.61 -0.82 -16.58
CA GLU A 44 -1.58 0.53 -15.98
C GLU A 44 -2.69 1.46 -16.50
N THR A 45 -3.29 1.15 -17.66
CA THR A 45 -4.40 1.95 -18.18
C THR A 45 -5.68 1.82 -17.36
N LEU A 46 -5.76 0.81 -16.49
CA LEU A 46 -6.86 0.58 -15.57
C LEU A 46 -6.74 1.39 -14.28
N LEU A 47 -5.59 2.02 -14.01
CA LEU A 47 -5.42 2.88 -12.85
C LEU A 47 -6.43 4.04 -12.88
N PRO A 48 -7.09 4.34 -11.76
CA PRO A 48 -8.07 5.41 -11.71
C PRO A 48 -7.43 6.77 -12.00
N GLN A 49 -8.10 7.55 -12.82
CA GLN A 49 -7.69 8.91 -13.17
C GLN A 49 -8.78 9.88 -12.73
N TYR A 50 -8.42 10.85 -11.90
CA TYR A 50 -9.34 11.92 -11.56
C TYR A 50 -9.60 12.79 -12.80
N SER A 51 -10.85 13.18 -12.98
CA SER A 51 -11.26 14.08 -14.04
C SER A 51 -12.34 15.03 -13.52
N ASP A 52 -12.20 16.32 -13.77
CA ASP A 52 -13.24 17.30 -13.44
C ASP A 52 -14.55 17.03 -14.19
N ALA A 53 -14.49 16.34 -15.34
CA ALA A 53 -15.67 15.94 -16.09
C ALA A 53 -16.43 14.78 -15.44
N ASN A 54 -15.75 13.94 -14.63
CA ASN A 54 -16.36 12.85 -13.90
C ASN A 54 -15.67 12.63 -12.54
N PRO A 55 -15.88 13.54 -11.56
CA PRO A 55 -15.23 13.45 -10.25
C PRO A 55 -15.66 12.20 -9.46
N ARG A 56 -16.85 11.65 -9.75
CA ARG A 56 -17.38 10.45 -9.06
C ARG A 56 -16.75 9.15 -9.52
N ALA A 57 -16.00 9.14 -10.62
CA ALA A 57 -15.29 7.95 -11.08
C ALA A 57 -14.26 7.44 -10.06
N THR A 58 -13.90 8.27 -9.08
CA THR A 58 -12.92 7.95 -8.03
C THR A 58 -13.52 7.77 -6.63
N GLU A 59 -14.85 7.76 -6.50
CA GLU A 59 -15.54 7.56 -5.20
C GLU A 59 -15.44 6.13 -4.67
N LYS A 60 -15.22 5.17 -5.56
CA LYS A 60 -15.06 3.76 -5.20
C LYS A 60 -13.68 3.28 -5.62
N PRO A 61 -13.10 2.33 -4.88
CA PRO A 61 -11.87 1.68 -5.32
C PRO A 61 -12.03 1.06 -6.71
N THR A 62 -10.98 1.14 -7.51
CA THR A 62 -10.92 0.45 -8.80
C THR A 62 -10.20 -0.88 -8.60
N GLU A 63 -10.89 -1.98 -8.89
CA GLU A 63 -10.30 -3.31 -8.85
C GLU A 63 -9.57 -3.59 -10.16
N ILE A 64 -8.29 -3.95 -10.06
CA ILE A 64 -7.41 -4.21 -11.19
C ILE A 64 -6.82 -5.61 -11.03
N PRO A 65 -7.05 -6.54 -11.98
CA PRO A 65 -6.40 -7.85 -11.96
C PRO A 65 -4.91 -7.69 -12.20
N ALA A 66 -4.11 -8.37 -11.40
CA ALA A 66 -2.66 -8.33 -11.48
C ALA A 66 -2.05 -9.72 -11.29
N GLN A 67 -0.84 -9.89 -11.79
CA GLN A 67 -0.02 -11.09 -11.58
C GLN A 67 1.13 -10.73 -10.64
N VAL A 68 1.39 -11.60 -9.68
CA VAL A 68 2.54 -11.49 -8.80
C VAL A 68 3.51 -12.63 -9.03
N THR A 69 4.81 -12.33 -8.98
CA THR A 69 5.89 -13.31 -8.92
C THR A 69 6.92 -12.83 -7.91
N GLY A 70 7.22 -13.64 -6.90
CA GLY A 70 8.11 -13.21 -5.83
C GLY A 70 8.29 -14.25 -4.75
N LEU A 71 8.58 -13.77 -3.55
CA LEU A 71 8.77 -14.56 -2.35
C LEU A 71 7.86 -14.04 -1.23
N LEU A 72 7.17 -14.93 -0.55
CA LEU A 72 6.48 -14.67 0.71
C LEU A 72 7.49 -14.64 1.86
N LEU A 73 7.18 -13.86 2.87
CA LEU A 73 7.85 -13.90 4.15
C LEU A 73 7.53 -15.23 4.84
N GLY A 74 8.56 -16.09 4.97
CA GLY A 74 8.51 -17.31 5.75
C GLY A 74 8.86 -17.06 7.22
N GLU A 75 9.22 -18.10 7.94
CA GLU A 75 9.53 -17.99 9.38
C GLU A 75 10.74 -17.10 9.69
N ARG A 76 11.71 -17.04 8.80
CA ARG A 76 13.00 -16.36 9.06
C ARG A 76 13.50 -15.48 7.93
N MET A 77 12.93 -15.59 6.75
CA MET A 77 13.34 -14.85 5.55
C MET A 77 12.26 -14.93 4.47
N PHE A 78 12.44 -14.16 3.41
CA PHE A 78 11.65 -14.28 2.20
C PHE A 78 12.17 -15.50 1.39
N ASP A 79 11.51 -16.64 1.54
CA ASP A 79 11.99 -17.93 0.97
C ASP A 79 10.88 -18.81 0.36
N GLN A 80 9.62 -18.41 0.50
CA GLN A 80 8.51 -19.18 -0.04
C GLN A 80 8.08 -18.64 -1.40
N PRO A 81 8.39 -19.32 -2.52
CA PRO A 81 8.00 -18.83 -3.84
C PRO A 81 6.49 -18.63 -3.97
N VAL A 82 6.09 -17.52 -4.55
CA VAL A 82 4.71 -17.20 -4.88
C VAL A 82 4.61 -16.73 -6.33
N GLU A 83 3.64 -17.29 -7.03
CA GLU A 83 3.22 -16.87 -8.36
C GLU A 83 1.71 -17.05 -8.45
N GLY A 84 1.00 -16.02 -8.90
CA GLY A 84 -0.45 -16.11 -9.03
C GLY A 84 -1.14 -14.78 -9.27
N GLU A 85 -2.46 -14.86 -9.32
CA GLU A 85 -3.33 -13.70 -9.49
C GLU A 85 -3.61 -13.02 -8.14
N ILE A 86 -3.60 -11.70 -8.17
CA ILE A 86 -4.06 -10.85 -7.07
C ILE A 86 -4.97 -9.76 -7.61
N THR A 87 -5.76 -9.15 -6.75
CA THR A 87 -6.53 -7.94 -7.07
C THR A 87 -5.85 -6.73 -6.46
N LEU A 88 -5.53 -5.74 -7.27
CA LEU A 88 -5.15 -4.41 -6.76
C LEU A 88 -6.44 -3.61 -6.55
N GLU A 89 -6.63 -3.07 -5.36
CA GLU A 89 -7.67 -2.09 -5.06
C GLU A 89 -7.07 -0.69 -5.05
N ALA A 90 -7.23 0.05 -6.17
CA ALA A 90 -6.69 1.39 -6.30
C ALA A 90 -7.70 2.42 -5.79
N HIS A 91 -7.32 3.15 -4.75
CA HIS A 91 -8.11 4.18 -4.09
C HIS A 91 -7.71 5.58 -4.53
N CYS A 92 -8.65 6.51 -4.43
CA CYS A 92 -8.41 7.93 -4.61
C CYS A 92 -8.91 8.72 -3.39
N LEU A 93 -8.19 9.79 -3.05
CA LEU A 93 -8.58 10.80 -2.08
C LEU A 93 -8.74 12.12 -2.83
N GLY A 94 -9.97 12.43 -3.25
CA GLY A 94 -10.24 13.56 -4.15
C GLY A 94 -9.49 13.37 -5.48
N PRO A 95 -8.68 14.35 -5.91
CA PRO A 95 -7.95 14.27 -7.18
C PRO A 95 -6.68 13.38 -7.12
N TRP A 96 -6.29 12.90 -5.96
CA TRP A 96 -5.09 12.07 -5.80
C TRP A 96 -5.46 10.60 -5.78
N CYS A 97 -4.94 9.84 -6.73
CA CYS A 97 -5.16 8.40 -6.82
C CYS A 97 -3.87 7.64 -6.52
N GLY A 98 -4.01 6.47 -5.93
CA GLY A 98 -2.92 5.53 -5.76
C GLY A 98 -2.39 5.07 -7.11
N SER A 99 -1.08 4.90 -7.22
CA SER A 99 -0.43 4.48 -8.46
C SER A 99 0.75 3.56 -8.18
N LEU A 100 0.98 2.63 -9.11
CA LEU A 100 2.11 1.72 -9.14
C LEU A 100 2.67 1.67 -10.55
N VAL A 101 3.91 1.20 -10.67
CA VAL A 101 4.56 0.90 -11.95
C VAL A 101 4.52 -0.60 -12.17
N SER A 102 3.90 -1.03 -13.26
CA SER A 102 3.79 -2.45 -13.63
C SER A 102 5.17 -3.05 -13.90
N GLY A 103 5.44 -4.23 -13.35
CA GLY A 103 6.72 -4.92 -13.49
C GLY A 103 7.83 -4.43 -12.54
N ALA A 104 7.62 -3.35 -11.78
CA ALA A 104 8.56 -2.93 -10.75
C ALA A 104 8.56 -3.91 -9.56
N ARG A 105 9.64 -3.88 -8.77
CA ARG A 105 9.80 -4.72 -7.59
C ARG A 105 9.32 -3.97 -6.34
N TYR A 106 8.44 -4.61 -5.59
CA TYR A 106 7.86 -4.08 -4.37
C TYR A 106 7.98 -5.06 -3.21
N LEU A 107 8.12 -4.53 -2.01
CA LEU A 107 7.64 -5.16 -0.80
C LEU A 107 6.21 -4.68 -0.59
N PHE A 108 5.27 -5.60 -0.43
CA PHE A 108 3.88 -5.21 -0.21
C PHE A 108 3.13 -6.18 0.71
N PHE A 109 2.04 -5.67 1.24
CA PHE A 109 1.17 -6.37 2.16
C PHE A 109 -0.18 -6.58 1.49
N ALA A 110 -0.58 -7.84 1.33
CA ALA A 110 -1.83 -8.20 0.69
C ALA A 110 -2.73 -8.95 1.66
N ARG A 111 -3.97 -8.53 1.79
CA ARG A 111 -4.97 -9.21 2.60
C ARG A 111 -5.45 -10.47 1.87
N GLN A 112 -5.45 -11.58 2.57
CA GLN A 112 -6.01 -12.82 2.06
C GLN A 112 -7.45 -12.95 2.52
N THR A 113 -8.38 -13.06 1.59
CA THR A 113 -9.79 -13.38 1.84
C THR A 113 -10.07 -14.84 1.47
N GLU A 114 -11.29 -15.31 1.69
CA GLU A 114 -11.68 -16.69 1.32
C GLU A 114 -11.51 -16.94 -0.19
N ASP A 115 -11.76 -15.94 -1.03
CA ASP A 115 -11.85 -16.08 -2.48
C ASP A 115 -10.65 -15.51 -3.24
N ARG A 116 -9.93 -14.55 -2.65
CA ARG A 116 -8.90 -13.79 -3.38
C ARG A 116 -7.84 -13.17 -2.46
N VAL A 117 -6.75 -12.75 -3.06
CA VAL A 117 -5.71 -11.94 -2.42
C VAL A 117 -5.85 -10.50 -2.92
N VAL A 118 -5.97 -9.55 -2.00
CA VAL A 118 -6.21 -8.13 -2.30
C VAL A 118 -5.07 -7.28 -1.77
N ALA A 119 -4.51 -6.44 -2.62
CA ALA A 119 -3.49 -5.47 -2.25
C ALA A 119 -3.97 -4.04 -2.52
N VAL A 120 -3.98 -3.21 -1.48
CA VAL A 120 -4.50 -1.85 -1.53
C VAL A 120 -3.45 -0.88 -2.05
N VAL A 121 -3.83 -0.04 -3.01
CA VAL A 121 -2.99 0.98 -3.65
C VAL A 121 -3.57 2.36 -3.34
N GLU A 122 -2.95 3.07 -2.40
CA GLU A 122 -3.42 4.38 -1.91
C GLU A 122 -2.56 5.54 -2.41
N PRO A 123 -3.10 6.76 -2.47
CA PRO A 123 -2.35 7.95 -2.90
C PRO A 123 -1.16 8.29 -1.99
N CYS A 124 -1.26 7.94 -0.71
CA CYS A 124 -0.22 8.19 0.28
C CYS A 124 0.75 7.01 0.46
N GLY A 125 0.67 5.99 -0.37
CA GLY A 125 1.42 4.75 -0.18
C GLY A 125 0.81 3.92 0.95
N GLY A 126 1.63 3.26 1.74
CA GLY A 126 1.21 2.48 2.89
C GLY A 126 1.46 0.99 2.71
N PHE A 127 0.77 0.31 1.80
CA PHE A 127 0.92 -1.13 1.64
C PHE A 127 1.95 -1.56 0.59
N PHE A 128 2.50 -0.62 -0.18
CA PHE A 128 3.53 -0.86 -1.20
C PHE A 128 4.77 -0.01 -0.95
N PHE A 129 5.92 -0.65 -0.95
CA PHE A 129 7.23 -0.02 -0.80
C PHE A 129 8.15 -0.47 -1.93
N SER A 130 8.95 0.44 -2.50
CA SER A 130 9.98 0.05 -3.44
C SER A 130 10.95 -0.95 -2.80
N ALA A 131 11.24 -2.04 -3.47
CA ALA A 131 12.18 -3.06 -3.03
C ALA A 131 13.41 -3.17 -3.93
N GLU A 132 13.70 -2.14 -4.72
CA GLU A 132 14.84 -2.16 -5.66
C GLU A 132 16.20 -2.20 -4.94
N ASP A 133 16.29 -1.61 -3.75
CA ASP A 133 17.52 -1.60 -2.91
C ASP A 133 17.48 -2.63 -1.76
N GLY A 134 16.39 -3.36 -1.59
CA GLY A 134 16.21 -4.36 -0.54
C GLY A 134 15.90 -3.80 0.85
N SER A 135 16.00 -2.50 1.08
CA SER A 135 15.90 -1.89 2.42
C SER A 135 14.53 -2.11 3.09
N ALA A 136 13.45 -2.15 2.29
CA ALA A 136 12.11 -2.39 2.79
C ALA A 136 11.96 -3.82 3.33
N GLY A 137 12.47 -4.81 2.59
CA GLY A 137 12.48 -6.22 3.01
C GLY A 137 13.30 -6.44 4.27
N ASP A 138 14.49 -5.84 4.34
CA ASP A 138 15.37 -5.92 5.52
C ASP A 138 14.68 -5.34 6.76
N THR A 139 13.98 -4.20 6.62
CA THR A 139 13.22 -3.59 7.71
C THR A 139 12.14 -4.50 8.24
N VAL A 140 11.34 -5.08 7.34
CA VAL A 140 10.27 -6.03 7.73
C VAL A 140 10.86 -7.27 8.38
N LEU A 141 11.94 -7.81 7.83
CA LEU A 141 12.60 -8.99 8.37
C LEU A 141 13.15 -8.73 9.79
N GLN A 142 13.71 -7.54 10.03
CA GLN A 142 14.14 -7.11 11.37
C GLN A 142 12.96 -7.11 12.36
N CYS A 143 11.82 -6.53 11.96
CA CYS A 143 10.60 -6.53 12.78
C CYS A 143 10.11 -7.96 13.06
N HIS A 144 10.06 -8.78 12.02
CA HIS A 144 9.56 -10.16 12.07
C HIS A 144 10.37 -11.05 13.02
N LEU A 145 11.67 -10.87 13.05
CA LEU A 145 12.58 -11.63 13.91
C LEU A 145 12.65 -11.10 15.36
N GLY A 146 11.80 -10.15 15.73
CA GLY A 146 11.73 -9.58 17.08
C GLY A 146 12.83 -8.56 17.40
N GLY A 147 13.48 -7.99 16.37
CA GLY A 147 14.39 -6.86 16.50
C GLY A 147 13.66 -5.54 16.73
N ILE A 148 14.44 -4.45 16.80
CA ILE A 148 13.87 -3.10 16.86
C ILE A 148 13.18 -2.83 15.52
N CYS A 149 11.87 -2.60 15.56
CA CYS A 149 11.09 -2.29 14.36
C CYS A 149 11.08 -0.77 14.14
N PRO A 150 11.76 -0.26 13.10
CA PRO A 150 11.82 1.17 12.84
C PRO A 150 10.42 1.74 12.56
N SER A 151 10.12 2.91 13.13
CA SER A 151 8.89 3.65 12.87
C SER A 151 9.21 4.97 12.17
N GLN A 152 8.38 5.31 11.18
CA GLN A 152 8.36 6.62 10.55
C GLN A 152 7.18 7.47 11.04
N LEU A 153 6.28 6.87 11.84
CA LEU A 153 5.19 7.61 12.45
C LEU A 153 5.73 8.64 13.44
N PRO A 154 5.20 9.87 13.45
CA PRO A 154 5.46 10.80 14.54
C PRO A 154 5.10 10.19 15.89
N ALA A 155 5.91 10.41 16.92
CA ALA A 155 5.70 9.84 18.25
C ALA A 155 4.31 10.15 18.84
N SER A 156 3.67 11.26 18.40
CA SER A 156 2.30 11.62 18.77
C SER A 156 1.22 10.71 18.18
N LEU A 157 1.56 9.92 17.17
CA LEU A 157 0.65 9.00 16.47
C LEU A 157 1.01 7.53 16.71
N GLU A 158 2.13 7.25 17.37
CA GLU A 158 2.47 5.90 17.77
C GLU A 158 1.42 5.37 18.76
N GLY A 159 0.73 4.30 18.38
CA GLY A 159 -0.36 3.71 19.15
C GLY A 159 -1.78 4.21 18.82
N ALA A 160 -1.91 5.21 17.94
CA ALA A 160 -3.22 5.70 17.49
C ALA A 160 -3.72 5.01 16.19
N VAL A 161 -2.86 4.22 15.54
CA VAL A 161 -3.22 3.51 14.29
C VAL A 161 -3.92 2.21 14.68
N THR A 162 -5.24 2.25 14.67
CA THR A 162 -6.07 1.05 14.83
C THR A 162 -6.17 0.32 13.49
N PRO A 163 -6.19 -1.03 13.47
CA PRO A 163 -6.49 -1.79 12.26
C PRO A 163 -7.81 -1.31 11.65
N LEU A 164 -7.86 -1.29 10.32
CA LEU A 164 -9.06 -0.89 9.57
C LEU A 164 -10.23 -1.76 10.03
N ALA A 165 -11.18 -1.15 10.75
CA ALA A 165 -12.45 -1.81 11.04
C ALA A 165 -13.27 -1.84 9.75
N GLU A 166 -13.78 -3.02 9.41
CA GLU A 166 -14.72 -3.20 8.31
C GLU A 166 -16.05 -2.52 8.63
N ASP A 167 -16.57 -1.75 7.67
CA ASP A 167 -18.00 -1.43 7.53
C ASP A 167 -18.62 -2.25 6.41
#